data_ff744dabe88c1db0dac7f765ab9de595
#
_entry.id   ff744dabe88c1db0dac7f765ab9de595
#
_cell.length_a   1.000
_cell.length_b   1.000
_cell.length_c   1.000
_cell.angle_alpha   90.00
_cell.angle_beta   90.00
_cell.angle_gamma   90.00
#
_symmetry.space_group_name_H-M   'P 1'
#
loop_
_entity.id
_entity.type
_entity.pdbx_description
1 polymer ?
#
loop_
_entity_poly.entity_id
_entity_poly.type
_entity_poly.pdbx_seq_one_letter_code
_entity_poly.pdbx_strand_id
1 'polypeptide(L)'
;LGSGLILWAGEPVLGSYWALLKGALGSAFALNETLTRTTPLIFTGLAVAVAFRAKFYNIGAEGQLYCGALAATFFGTGMISLPPYLMIPFLMLVGAMAGGAILIVPVLLKTHMKVDEVVTTLLLNFVILLLVGYLLEGPWKDPMSLGWPQAAPIVDEGIWPPLLAKGRLHLGFIFALTAALLAWALMRF
;
A
#
# COMPACT_ATOMS: atom_id res chain seq x y z
N LEU A 1 21.00 18.32 -0.02
CA LEU A 1 20.98 17.92 -1.44
C LEU A 1 19.80 18.56 -2.19
N GLY A 2 18.53 18.41 -1.74
CA GLY A 2 17.34 18.95 -2.40
C GLY A 2 17.40 20.47 -2.62
N SER A 3 17.79 21.23 -1.61
CA SER A 3 17.93 22.69 -1.72
C SER A 3 18.98 23.12 -2.75
N GLY A 4 20.07 22.34 -2.88
CA GLY A 4 21.10 22.59 -3.89
C GLY A 4 20.58 22.41 -5.31
N LEU A 5 19.77 21.38 -5.55
CA LEU A 5 19.12 21.13 -6.85
C LEU A 5 18.10 22.23 -7.19
N ILE A 6 17.34 22.72 -6.21
CA ILE A 6 16.39 23.81 -6.39
C ILE A 6 17.13 25.12 -6.78
N LEU A 7 18.23 25.44 -6.09
CA LEU A 7 19.07 26.58 -6.43
C LEU A 7 19.70 26.46 -7.83
N TRP A 8 20.16 25.25 -8.18
CA TRP A 8 20.71 25.00 -9.51
C TRP A 8 19.66 25.14 -10.63
N ALA A 9 18.38 24.80 -10.34
CA ALA A 9 17.25 25.04 -11.24
C ALA A 9 16.82 26.52 -11.32
N GLY A 10 17.45 27.43 -10.54
CA GLY A 10 17.14 28.85 -10.53
C GLY A 10 15.90 29.25 -9.72
N GLU A 11 15.35 28.33 -8.92
CA GLU A 11 14.12 28.55 -8.16
C GLU A 11 14.39 28.92 -6.69
N PRO A 12 13.52 29.74 -6.05
CA PRO A 12 13.66 30.07 -4.65
C PRO A 12 13.38 28.87 -3.74
N VAL A 13 14.39 28.45 -2.98
CA VAL A 13 14.31 27.26 -2.11
C VAL A 13 13.13 27.31 -1.14
N LEU A 14 12.96 28.44 -0.45
CA LEU A 14 11.87 28.61 0.53
C LEU A 14 10.48 28.57 -0.15
N GLY A 15 10.37 29.20 -1.31
CA GLY A 15 9.15 29.19 -2.13
C GLY A 15 8.78 27.79 -2.59
N SER A 16 9.76 26.99 -3.00
CA SER A 16 9.56 25.60 -3.43
C SER A 16 9.09 24.70 -2.27
N TYR A 17 9.71 24.81 -1.10
CA TYR A 17 9.23 24.06 0.08
C TYR A 17 7.84 24.51 0.55
N TRP A 18 7.56 25.82 0.47
CA TRP A 18 6.22 26.32 0.76
C TRP A 18 5.17 25.79 -0.22
N ALA A 19 5.51 25.73 -1.51
CA ALA A 19 4.63 25.16 -2.53
C ALA A 19 4.33 23.67 -2.28
N LEU A 20 5.33 22.88 -1.83
CA LEU A 20 5.13 21.49 -1.42
C LEU A 20 4.17 21.37 -0.23
N LEU A 21 4.35 22.16 0.82
CA LEU A 21 3.46 22.18 1.98
C LEU A 21 2.04 22.59 1.60
N LYS A 22 1.92 23.65 0.78
CA LYS A 22 0.62 24.11 0.27
C LYS A 22 -0.04 23.08 -0.63
N GLY A 23 0.74 22.36 -1.45
CA GLY A 23 0.25 21.25 -2.28
C GLY A 23 -0.28 20.07 -1.48
N ALA A 24 0.32 19.78 -0.32
CA ALA A 24 -0.09 18.67 0.53
C ALA A 24 -1.26 19.01 1.48
N LEU A 25 -1.30 20.24 2.02
CA LEU A 25 -2.17 20.63 3.13
C LEU A 25 -3.01 21.88 2.85
N GLY A 26 -2.74 22.61 1.76
CA GLY A 26 -3.27 23.96 1.52
C GLY A 26 -4.72 24.03 1.02
N SER A 27 -5.38 22.90 0.78
CA SER A 27 -6.79 22.88 0.40
C SER A 27 -7.48 21.61 0.93
N ALA A 28 -8.82 21.65 1.03
CA ALA A 28 -9.59 20.46 1.44
C ALA A 28 -9.38 19.28 0.48
N PHE A 29 -9.19 19.55 -0.81
CA PHE A 29 -8.86 18.51 -1.80
C PHE A 29 -7.46 17.93 -1.54
N ALA A 30 -6.44 18.77 -1.37
CA ALA A 30 -5.08 18.34 -1.09
C ALA A 30 -5.00 17.50 0.20
N LEU A 31 -5.68 17.94 1.26
CA LEU A 31 -5.75 17.20 2.52
C LEU A 31 -6.40 15.83 2.34
N ASN A 32 -7.50 15.76 1.58
CA ASN A 32 -8.21 14.51 1.29
C ASN A 32 -7.30 13.52 0.54
N GLU A 33 -6.59 13.96 -0.51
CA GLU A 33 -5.64 13.14 -1.26
C GLU A 33 -4.46 12.69 -0.37
N THR A 34 -3.94 13.57 0.47
CA THR A 34 -2.86 13.24 1.41
C THR A 34 -3.30 12.15 2.39
N LEU A 35 -4.48 12.27 3.01
CA LEU A 35 -5.00 11.26 3.93
C LEU A 35 -5.29 9.92 3.23
N THR A 36 -5.82 9.97 2.01
CA THR A 36 -6.05 8.75 1.21
C THR A 36 -4.74 8.00 0.95
N ARG A 37 -3.68 8.71 0.55
CA ARG A 37 -2.35 8.13 0.31
C ARG A 37 -1.66 7.67 1.59
N THR A 38 -1.99 8.28 2.73
CA THR A 38 -1.45 7.91 4.04
C THR A 38 -2.00 6.57 4.52
N THR A 39 -3.20 6.19 4.12
CA THR A 39 -3.85 4.94 4.55
C THR A 39 -2.98 3.69 4.37
N PRO A 40 -2.48 3.35 3.16
CA PRO A 40 -1.61 2.19 2.99
C PRO A 40 -0.28 2.34 3.72
N LEU A 41 0.25 3.56 3.87
CA LEU A 41 1.50 3.82 4.59
C LEU A 41 1.36 3.54 6.09
N ILE A 42 0.20 3.79 6.69
CA ILE A 42 -0.07 3.41 8.08
C ILE A 42 0.01 1.90 8.23
N PHE A 43 -0.65 1.12 7.35
CA PHE A 43 -0.63 -0.34 7.43
C PHE A 43 0.77 -0.92 7.23
N THR A 44 1.51 -0.45 6.23
CA THR A 44 2.90 -0.93 6.00
C THR A 44 3.82 -0.54 7.15
N GLY A 45 3.70 0.69 7.66
CA GLY A 45 4.45 1.14 8.84
C GLY A 45 4.17 0.30 10.09
N LEU A 46 2.89 -0.05 10.33
CA LEU A 46 2.51 -0.94 11.44
C LEU A 46 3.06 -2.36 11.24
N ALA A 47 3.00 -2.90 10.02
CA ALA A 47 3.55 -4.23 9.72
C ALA A 47 5.05 -4.28 10.02
N VAL A 48 5.80 -3.25 9.62
CA VAL A 48 7.23 -3.11 9.92
C VAL A 48 7.46 -2.98 11.43
N ALA A 49 6.71 -2.13 12.12
CA ALA A 49 6.86 -1.90 13.55
C ALA A 49 6.63 -3.18 14.38
N VAL A 50 5.59 -3.96 14.04
CA VAL A 50 5.29 -5.25 14.67
C VAL A 50 6.40 -6.27 14.39
N ALA A 51 6.86 -6.37 13.15
CA ALA A 51 7.94 -7.27 12.76
C ALA A 51 9.24 -6.94 13.51
N PHE A 52 9.61 -5.66 13.61
CA PHE A 52 10.82 -5.22 14.31
C PHE A 52 10.73 -5.51 15.80
N ARG A 53 9.57 -5.35 16.41
CA ARG A 53 9.37 -5.74 17.82
C ARG A 53 9.54 -7.25 18.02
N ALA A 54 9.16 -8.06 17.05
CA ALA A 54 9.42 -9.50 17.04
C ALA A 54 10.88 -9.86 16.68
N LYS A 55 11.78 -8.88 16.54
CA LYS A 55 13.18 -9.05 16.13
C LYS A 55 13.30 -9.69 14.74
N PHE A 56 12.34 -9.43 13.88
CA PHE A 56 12.35 -9.78 12.48
C PHE A 56 12.40 -8.51 11.64
N TYR A 57 13.56 -8.23 11.02
CA TYR A 57 13.78 -6.99 10.28
C TYR A 57 13.21 -7.08 8.87
N ASN A 58 11.88 -6.90 8.77
CA ASN A 58 11.15 -6.93 7.50
C ASN A 58 11.24 -5.59 6.76
N ILE A 59 11.98 -5.55 5.66
CA ILE A 59 12.06 -4.40 4.74
C ILE A 59 11.18 -4.62 3.49
N GLY A 60 10.48 -5.76 3.40
CA GLY A 60 9.63 -6.14 2.27
C GLY A 60 8.15 -5.78 2.40
N ALA A 61 7.78 -4.89 3.31
CA ALA A 61 6.37 -4.55 3.56
C ALA A 61 5.66 -3.96 2.32
N GLU A 62 6.38 -3.27 1.45
CA GLU A 62 5.85 -2.74 0.19
C GLU A 62 5.45 -3.88 -0.76
N GLY A 63 6.33 -4.88 -0.98
CA GLY A 63 6.02 -6.04 -1.80
C GLY A 63 4.85 -6.86 -1.24
N GLN A 64 4.75 -6.98 0.09
CA GLN A 64 3.62 -7.63 0.75
C GLN A 64 2.31 -6.88 0.48
N LEU A 65 2.33 -5.54 0.54
CA LEU A 65 1.18 -4.71 0.18
C LEU A 65 0.78 -4.93 -1.29
N TYR A 66 1.73 -4.90 -2.21
CA TYR A 66 1.45 -5.12 -3.63
C TYR A 66 0.97 -6.54 -3.92
N CYS A 67 1.52 -7.56 -3.28
CA CYS A 67 1.03 -8.93 -3.42
C CYS A 67 -0.43 -9.04 -2.94
N GLY A 68 -0.76 -8.42 -1.81
CA GLY A 68 -2.13 -8.32 -1.32
C GLY A 68 -3.05 -7.58 -2.29
N ALA A 69 -2.57 -6.47 -2.87
CA ALA A 69 -3.31 -5.70 -3.88
C ALA A 69 -3.54 -6.51 -5.17
N LEU A 70 -2.54 -7.27 -5.65
CA LEU A 70 -2.72 -8.17 -6.81
C LEU A 70 -3.80 -9.21 -6.54
N ALA A 71 -3.80 -9.86 -5.38
CA ALA A 71 -4.80 -10.84 -5.02
C ALA A 71 -6.20 -10.21 -4.91
N ALA A 72 -6.32 -9.05 -4.28
CA ALA A 72 -7.58 -8.31 -4.20
C ALA A 72 -8.09 -7.88 -5.58
N THR A 73 -7.20 -7.43 -6.48
CA THR A 73 -7.54 -7.08 -7.87
C THR A 73 -8.01 -8.30 -8.64
N PHE A 74 -7.30 -9.44 -8.55
CA PHE A 74 -7.66 -10.67 -9.26
C PHE A 74 -9.10 -11.12 -8.97
N PHE A 75 -9.49 -11.13 -7.70
CA PHE A 75 -10.86 -11.51 -7.32
C PHE A 75 -11.85 -10.35 -7.45
N GLY A 76 -11.38 -9.10 -7.34
CA GLY A 76 -12.21 -7.90 -7.37
C GLY A 76 -12.62 -7.43 -8.76
N THR A 77 -12.01 -7.93 -9.83
CA THR A 77 -12.34 -7.56 -11.22
C THR A 77 -13.52 -8.35 -11.80
N GLY A 78 -14.38 -8.92 -10.96
CA GLY A 78 -15.63 -9.56 -11.39
C GLY A 78 -15.59 -11.09 -11.51
N MET A 79 -14.51 -11.75 -11.02
CA MET A 79 -14.47 -13.21 -10.97
C MET A 79 -15.49 -13.81 -9.99
N ILE A 80 -15.82 -13.06 -8.94
CA ILE A 80 -16.75 -13.48 -7.90
C ILE A 80 -17.78 -12.36 -7.73
N SER A 81 -19.07 -12.71 -7.74
CA SER A 81 -20.17 -11.81 -7.46
C SER A 81 -20.66 -12.01 -6.05
N LEU A 82 -20.37 -11.07 -5.16
CA LEU A 82 -20.82 -11.05 -3.78
C LEU A 82 -21.45 -9.69 -3.47
N PRO A 83 -22.44 -9.64 -2.56
CA PRO A 83 -22.98 -8.37 -2.10
C PRO A 83 -21.91 -7.55 -1.36
N PRO A 84 -22.01 -6.17 -1.32
CA PRO A 84 -20.96 -5.30 -0.80
C PRO A 84 -20.50 -5.64 0.62
N TYR A 85 -21.41 -6.05 1.51
CA TYR A 85 -21.11 -6.40 2.90
C TYR A 85 -20.27 -7.68 3.04
N LEU A 86 -20.20 -8.53 2.00
CA LEU A 86 -19.33 -9.71 1.93
C LEU A 86 -18.10 -9.48 1.04
N MET A 87 -18.24 -8.69 -0.03
CA MET A 87 -17.16 -8.46 -0.99
C MET A 87 -15.98 -7.74 -0.36
N ILE A 88 -16.23 -6.68 0.39
CA ILE A 88 -15.18 -5.91 1.07
C ILE A 88 -14.38 -6.78 2.07
N PRO A 89 -15.03 -7.47 3.06
CA PRO A 89 -14.31 -8.37 3.96
C PRO A 89 -13.58 -9.51 3.24
N PHE A 90 -14.16 -10.05 2.17
CA PHE A 90 -13.54 -11.08 1.36
C PHE A 90 -12.25 -10.58 0.70
N LEU A 91 -12.26 -9.42 0.03
CA LEU A 91 -11.08 -8.83 -0.59
C LEU A 91 -10.01 -8.47 0.45
N MET A 92 -10.42 -7.98 1.63
CA MET A 92 -9.50 -7.75 2.74
C MET A 92 -8.82 -9.03 3.22
N LEU A 93 -9.59 -10.12 3.38
CA LEU A 93 -9.05 -11.41 3.81
C LEU A 93 -8.08 -11.98 2.78
N VAL A 94 -8.47 -11.99 1.51
CA VAL A 94 -7.62 -12.50 0.40
C VAL A 94 -6.34 -11.67 0.29
N GLY A 95 -6.45 -10.35 0.36
CA GLY A 95 -5.29 -9.45 0.35
C GLY A 95 -4.36 -9.68 1.55
N ALA A 96 -4.92 -9.84 2.74
CA ALA A 96 -4.14 -10.13 3.96
C ALA A 96 -3.45 -11.50 3.87
N MET A 97 -4.14 -12.52 3.37
CA MET A 97 -3.56 -13.85 3.17
C MET A 97 -2.43 -13.85 2.15
N ALA A 98 -2.61 -13.19 1.01
CA ALA A 98 -1.58 -13.11 -0.03
C ALA A 98 -0.34 -12.32 0.43
N GLY A 99 -0.55 -11.15 1.04
CA GLY A 99 0.53 -10.36 1.61
C GLY A 99 1.26 -11.09 2.74
N GLY A 100 0.53 -11.79 3.60
CA GLY A 100 1.10 -12.62 4.67
C GLY A 100 1.85 -13.85 4.16
N ALA A 101 1.35 -14.50 3.11
CA ALA A 101 1.98 -15.68 2.51
C ALA A 101 3.39 -15.37 1.97
N ILE A 102 3.59 -14.19 1.40
CA ILE A 102 4.90 -13.76 0.93
C ILE A 102 5.93 -13.71 2.08
N LEU A 103 5.52 -13.37 3.29
CA LEU A 103 6.41 -13.32 4.45
C LEU A 103 6.89 -14.72 4.88
N ILE A 104 6.16 -15.78 4.55
CA ILE A 104 6.54 -17.15 4.90
C ILE A 104 7.90 -17.50 4.32
N VAL A 105 8.22 -17.05 3.10
CA VAL A 105 9.49 -17.37 2.43
C VAL A 105 10.70 -16.85 3.23
N PRO A 106 10.84 -15.56 3.55
CA PRO A 106 11.98 -15.08 4.34
C PRO A 106 11.98 -15.63 5.77
N VAL A 107 10.81 -15.91 6.38
CA VAL A 107 10.75 -16.55 7.69
C VAL A 107 11.33 -17.96 7.65
N LEU A 108 10.97 -18.78 6.68
CA LEU A 108 11.51 -20.12 6.52
C LEU A 108 13.01 -20.10 6.23
N LEU A 109 13.48 -19.21 5.36
CA LEU A 109 14.91 -19.06 5.06
C LEU A 109 15.71 -18.65 6.31
N LYS A 110 15.19 -17.72 7.11
CA LYS A 110 15.82 -17.31 8.35
C LYS A 110 15.87 -18.45 9.38
N THR A 111 14.77 -19.15 9.59
CA THR A 111 14.65 -20.15 10.65
C THR A 111 15.39 -21.44 10.33
N HIS A 112 15.35 -21.93 9.09
CA HIS A 112 15.95 -23.21 8.69
C HIS A 112 17.35 -23.06 8.12
N MET A 113 17.61 -22.00 7.38
CA MET A 113 18.87 -21.81 6.67
C MET A 113 19.75 -20.69 7.24
N LYS A 114 19.26 -19.96 8.27
CA LYS A 114 19.95 -18.82 8.90
C LYS A 114 20.33 -17.71 7.90
N VAL A 115 19.55 -17.57 6.82
CA VAL A 115 19.72 -16.51 5.84
C VAL A 115 19.25 -15.19 6.43
N ASP A 116 19.92 -14.09 6.07
CA ASP A 116 19.56 -12.74 6.52
C ASP A 116 18.17 -12.34 5.97
N GLU A 117 17.28 -11.98 6.90
CA GLU A 117 15.91 -11.58 6.55
C GLU A 117 15.82 -10.22 5.88
N VAL A 118 16.76 -9.31 6.16
CA VAL A 118 16.81 -7.99 5.52
C VAL A 118 17.02 -8.14 4.02
N VAL A 119 18.02 -8.95 3.66
CA VAL A 119 18.36 -9.21 2.25
C VAL A 119 17.21 -9.95 1.55
N THR A 120 16.68 -11.00 2.17
CA THR A 120 15.62 -11.82 1.55
C THR A 120 14.33 -11.07 1.38
N THR A 121 13.91 -10.24 2.37
CA THR A 121 12.71 -9.42 2.24
C THR A 121 12.87 -8.31 1.21
N LEU A 122 14.06 -7.71 1.11
CA LEU A 122 14.36 -6.69 0.11
C LEU A 122 14.35 -7.26 -1.31
N LEU A 123 15.00 -8.41 -1.54
CA LEU A 123 15.00 -9.07 -2.85
C LEU A 123 13.59 -9.49 -3.27
N LEU A 124 12.82 -10.04 -2.34
CA LEU A 124 11.44 -10.43 -2.60
C LEU A 124 10.55 -9.22 -2.94
N ASN A 125 10.80 -8.08 -2.31
CA ASN A 125 10.14 -6.81 -2.65
C ASN A 125 10.34 -6.47 -4.14
N PHE A 126 11.58 -6.51 -4.63
CA PHE A 126 11.86 -6.27 -6.06
C PHE A 126 11.20 -7.29 -6.98
N VAL A 127 11.20 -8.57 -6.60
CA VAL A 127 10.51 -9.63 -7.39
C VAL A 127 9.01 -9.31 -7.52
N ILE A 128 8.35 -8.90 -6.43
CA ILE A 128 6.93 -8.54 -6.48
C ILE A 128 6.70 -7.28 -7.30
N LEU A 129 7.53 -6.25 -7.18
CA LEU A 129 7.42 -5.03 -7.99
C LEU A 129 7.55 -5.32 -9.49
N LEU A 130 8.51 -6.19 -9.87
CA LEU A 130 8.66 -6.63 -11.26
C LEU A 130 7.44 -7.44 -11.74
N LEU A 131 6.89 -8.30 -10.88
CA LEU A 131 5.66 -9.05 -11.18
C LEU A 131 4.47 -8.11 -11.40
N VAL A 132 4.31 -7.08 -10.56
CA VAL A 132 3.27 -6.05 -10.73
C VAL A 132 3.43 -5.36 -12.09
N GLY A 133 4.63 -4.90 -12.43
CA GLY A 133 4.92 -4.29 -13.73
C GLY A 133 4.56 -5.21 -14.88
N TYR A 134 5.01 -6.46 -14.84
CA TYR A 134 4.72 -7.47 -15.86
C TYR A 134 3.21 -7.69 -16.05
N LEU A 135 2.46 -7.80 -14.95
CA LEU A 135 1.01 -8.03 -15.02
C LEU A 135 0.27 -6.81 -15.58
N LEU A 136 0.61 -5.60 -15.14
CA LEU A 136 -0.08 -4.36 -15.52
C LEU A 136 0.27 -3.91 -16.96
N GLU A 137 1.48 -4.21 -17.43
CA GLU A 137 1.88 -3.92 -18.81
C GLU A 137 1.45 -5.02 -19.80
N GLY A 138 1.18 -6.23 -19.29
CA GLY A 138 0.87 -7.42 -20.06
C GLY A 138 -0.55 -7.95 -19.83
N PRO A 139 -0.69 -9.13 -19.18
CA PRO A 139 -1.96 -9.89 -19.19
C PRO A 139 -3.12 -9.24 -18.44
N TRP A 140 -2.85 -8.31 -17.52
CA TRP A 140 -3.88 -7.62 -16.71
C TRP A 140 -4.13 -6.19 -17.17
N LYS A 141 -3.47 -5.77 -18.25
CA LYS A 141 -3.63 -4.42 -18.78
C LYS A 141 -5.07 -4.18 -19.20
N ASP A 142 -5.67 -3.12 -18.66
CA ASP A 142 -6.99 -2.68 -19.06
C ASP A 142 -6.93 -2.10 -20.50
N PRO A 143 -7.69 -2.67 -21.47
CA PRO A 143 -7.76 -2.11 -22.82
C PRO A 143 -8.22 -0.66 -22.87
N MET A 144 -8.99 -0.21 -21.88
CA MET A 144 -9.52 1.16 -21.77
C MET A 144 -8.53 2.15 -21.15
N SER A 145 -7.36 1.69 -20.72
CA SER A 145 -6.34 2.50 -20.00
C SER A 145 -5.59 3.52 -20.86
N LEU A 146 -5.89 3.65 -22.16
CA LEU A 146 -5.21 4.58 -23.08
C LEU A 146 -3.68 4.47 -23.05
N GLY A 147 -3.17 3.28 -22.80
CA GLY A 147 -1.73 3.01 -22.74
C GLY A 147 -1.09 3.03 -21.34
N TRP A 148 -1.79 3.50 -20.32
CA TRP A 148 -1.28 3.46 -18.95
C TRP A 148 -1.22 2.03 -18.40
N PRO A 149 -0.18 1.68 -17.59
CA PRO A 149 -0.07 0.36 -16.98
C PRO A 149 -1.02 0.25 -15.78
N GLN A 150 -2.26 -0.14 -16.02
CA GLN A 150 -3.26 -0.34 -14.97
C GLN A 150 -4.14 -1.56 -15.30
N ALA A 151 -4.62 -2.22 -14.26
CA ALA A 151 -5.62 -3.28 -14.37
C ALA A 151 -7.04 -2.70 -14.50
N ALA A 152 -7.99 -3.53 -14.92
CA ALA A 152 -9.39 -3.20 -14.87
C ALA A 152 -9.81 -2.79 -13.44
N PRO A 153 -10.75 -1.83 -13.29
CA PRO A 153 -11.22 -1.40 -11.97
C PRO A 153 -11.91 -2.56 -11.23
N ILE A 154 -11.80 -2.52 -9.91
CA ILE A 154 -12.55 -3.43 -9.03
C ILE A 154 -14.05 -3.10 -9.15
N VAL A 155 -14.91 -4.13 -9.07
CA VAL A 155 -16.36 -3.96 -9.08
C VAL A 155 -16.83 -3.04 -7.96
N ASP A 156 -17.92 -2.32 -8.18
CA ASP A 156 -18.43 -1.31 -7.23
C ASP A 156 -18.72 -1.88 -5.84
N GLU A 157 -19.13 -3.14 -5.75
CA GLU A 157 -19.36 -3.87 -4.50
C GLU A 157 -18.10 -4.06 -3.66
N GLY A 158 -16.91 -3.99 -4.28
CA GLY A 158 -15.61 -4.09 -3.61
C GLY A 158 -15.03 -2.73 -3.19
N ILE A 159 -15.70 -1.62 -3.51
CA ILE A 159 -15.21 -0.28 -3.24
C ILE A 159 -15.70 0.18 -1.85
N TRP A 160 -14.76 0.65 -1.03
CA TRP A 160 -15.10 1.26 0.25
C TRP A 160 -15.93 2.53 0.09
N PRO A 161 -16.99 2.73 0.89
CA PRO A 161 -17.75 3.96 0.84
C PRO A 161 -16.87 5.17 1.19
N PRO A 162 -17.00 6.27 0.44
CA PRO A 162 -16.25 7.50 0.71
C PRO A 162 -16.72 8.13 2.03
N LEU A 163 -15.79 8.68 2.81
CA LEU A 163 -16.07 9.43 4.03
C LEU A 163 -16.62 10.84 3.76
N LEU A 164 -16.26 11.39 2.60
CA LEU A 164 -16.66 12.74 2.19
C LEU A 164 -17.31 12.67 0.81
N ALA A 165 -18.37 13.44 0.60
CA ALA A 165 -19.11 13.49 -0.66
C ALA A 165 -18.25 13.94 -1.86
N LYS A 166 -17.17 14.70 -1.62
CA LYS A 166 -16.21 15.13 -2.61
C LYS A 166 -14.83 14.70 -2.17
N GLY A 167 -14.32 13.56 -2.70
CA GLY A 167 -12.96 13.11 -2.43
C GLY A 167 -12.82 11.59 -2.48
N ARG A 168 -11.59 11.11 -2.35
CA ARG A 168 -11.23 9.70 -2.42
C ARG A 168 -11.01 9.07 -1.03
N LEU A 169 -11.10 9.87 0.05
CA LEU A 169 -10.94 9.37 1.40
C LEU A 169 -12.10 8.43 1.76
N HIS A 170 -11.78 7.22 2.12
CA HIS A 170 -12.75 6.16 2.37
C HIS A 170 -12.61 5.59 3.81
N LEU A 171 -13.55 4.77 4.23
CA LEU A 171 -13.57 4.15 5.57
C LEU A 171 -12.29 3.39 5.93
N GLY A 172 -11.50 2.95 4.95
CA GLY A 172 -10.20 2.32 5.16
C GLY A 172 -9.22 3.18 5.98
N PHE A 173 -9.33 4.51 5.94
CA PHE A 173 -8.54 5.39 6.79
C PHE A 173 -8.88 5.23 8.29
N ILE A 174 -10.16 5.11 8.62
CA ILE A 174 -10.59 4.83 10.00
C ILE A 174 -10.09 3.46 10.45
N PHE A 175 -10.16 2.46 9.55
CA PHE A 175 -9.57 1.14 9.80
C PHE A 175 -8.07 1.20 10.07
N ALA A 176 -7.32 2.01 9.33
CA ALA A 176 -5.89 2.19 9.55
C ALA A 176 -5.59 2.82 10.91
N LEU A 177 -6.36 3.84 11.32
CA LEU A 177 -6.22 4.46 12.64
C LEU A 177 -6.58 3.50 13.78
N THR A 178 -7.66 2.72 13.64
CA THR A 178 -8.02 1.72 14.66
C THR A 178 -6.98 0.61 14.75
N ALA A 179 -6.43 0.15 13.61
CA ALA A 179 -5.33 -0.80 13.60
C ALA A 179 -4.07 -0.24 14.29
N ALA A 180 -3.77 1.05 14.09
CA ALA A 180 -2.65 1.71 14.76
C ALA A 180 -2.84 1.76 16.29
N LEU A 181 -4.04 2.08 16.76
CA LEU A 181 -4.36 2.09 18.19
C LEU A 181 -4.30 0.69 18.80
N LEU A 182 -4.81 -0.32 18.09
CA LEU A 182 -4.73 -1.71 18.54
C LEU A 182 -3.29 -2.22 18.60
N ALA A 183 -2.50 -1.95 17.56
CA ALA A 183 -1.08 -2.31 17.54
C ALA A 183 -0.31 -1.61 18.66
N TRP A 184 -0.57 -0.32 18.90
CA TRP A 184 0.02 0.42 20.01
C TRP A 184 -0.35 -0.20 21.37
N ALA A 185 -1.63 -0.54 21.59
CA ALA A 185 -2.09 -1.18 22.81
C ALA A 185 -1.41 -2.54 23.02
N LEU A 186 -1.37 -3.39 21.98
CA LEU A 186 -0.73 -4.71 22.02
C LEU A 186 0.79 -4.63 22.25
N MET A 187 1.45 -3.60 21.71
CA MET A 187 2.89 -3.42 21.88
C MET A 187 3.28 -2.78 23.23
N ARG A 188 2.33 -2.19 23.94
CA ARG A 188 2.58 -1.53 25.23
C ARG A 188 2.62 -2.54 26.39
N PHE A 189 1.92 -3.66 26.28
CA PHE A 189 1.83 -4.73 27.28
C PHE A 189 2.59 -5.97 26.80
#